data_9dc2c79f739a537f410b5c3858408010
#
_entry.id   9dc2c79f739a537f410b5c3858408010
#
_cell.length_a   1.000
_cell.length_b   1.000
_cell.length_c   1.000
_cell.angle_alpha   90.00
_cell.angle_beta   90.00
_cell.angle_gamma   90.00
#
_symmetry.space_group_name_H-M   'P 1'
#
loop_
_entity.id
_entity.type
_entity.pdbx_description
1 polymer ?
#
loop_
_entity_poly.entity_id
_entity_poly.type
_entity_poly.pdbx_seq_one_letter_code
_entity_poly.pdbx_strand_id
1 'polypeptide(L)'
;MAFVSEEMKAWSTALASEIGEWPRVRFRPMFGLMAVYRGERIFAVLPRSRALGTSSSVAFKLEDAGPRVRARLRADSRIQTTLMRAKQWFVLELSSDRDLNDALHWLGRAYEAAG
;
A
#
# COMPACT_ATOMS: atom_id res chain seq x y z
N MET A 1 0.64 -0.15 20.31
CA MET A 1 0.46 -0.87 19.05
C MET A 1 -0.96 -0.67 18.54
N ALA A 2 -1.11 -0.21 17.31
CA ALA A 2 -2.42 0.01 16.74
C ALA A 2 -2.99 -1.29 16.17
N PHE A 3 -4.26 -1.53 16.43
CA PHE A 3 -4.97 -2.66 15.81
C PHE A 3 -5.61 -2.18 14.51
N VAL A 4 -5.66 -3.07 13.53
CA VAL A 4 -6.33 -2.76 12.29
C VAL A 4 -7.85 -2.70 12.54
N SER A 5 -8.51 -1.68 11.94
CA SER A 5 -9.97 -1.54 12.08
C SER A 5 -10.69 -2.62 11.27
N GLU A 6 -11.95 -2.89 11.64
CA GLU A 6 -12.78 -3.84 10.89
C GLU A 6 -13.00 -3.37 9.46
N GLU A 7 -13.16 -2.06 9.27
CA GLU A 7 -13.28 -1.49 7.93
C GLU A 7 -12.02 -1.72 7.12
N MET A 8 -10.85 -1.55 7.73
CA MET A 8 -9.58 -1.77 7.03
C MET A 8 -9.41 -3.23 6.64
N LYS A 9 -9.87 -4.16 7.47
CA LYS A 9 -9.83 -5.59 7.13
C LYS A 9 -10.63 -5.85 5.86
N ALA A 10 -11.83 -5.24 5.76
CA ALA A 10 -12.66 -5.36 4.57
C ALA A 10 -12.00 -4.72 3.36
N TRP A 11 -11.39 -3.53 3.53
CA TRP A 11 -10.68 -2.85 2.46
C TRP A 11 -9.45 -3.64 2.01
N SER A 12 -8.69 -4.19 2.95
CA SER A 12 -7.53 -5.04 2.61
C SER A 12 -7.97 -6.25 1.79
N THR A 13 -9.06 -6.89 2.17
CA THR A 13 -9.61 -8.03 1.43
C THR A 13 -10.01 -7.62 0.02
N ALA A 14 -10.69 -6.48 -0.12
CA ALA A 14 -11.11 -5.97 -1.42
C ALA A 14 -9.91 -5.63 -2.30
N LEU A 15 -8.91 -4.96 -1.74
CA LEU A 15 -7.69 -4.62 -2.47
C LEU A 15 -6.92 -5.88 -2.89
N ALA A 16 -6.78 -6.83 -1.97
CA ALA A 16 -6.07 -8.08 -2.28
C ALA A 16 -6.78 -8.86 -3.38
N SER A 17 -8.12 -8.87 -3.38
CA SER A 17 -8.90 -9.53 -4.42
C SER A 17 -8.64 -8.90 -5.78
N GLU A 18 -8.59 -7.58 -5.85
CA GLU A 18 -8.35 -6.85 -7.09
C GLU A 18 -6.92 -7.03 -7.59
N ILE A 19 -5.94 -6.75 -6.74
CA ILE A 19 -4.53 -6.83 -7.16
C ILE A 19 -4.06 -8.26 -7.38
N GLY A 20 -4.71 -9.24 -6.78
CA GLY A 20 -4.40 -10.65 -6.99
C GLY A 20 -4.66 -11.11 -8.40
N GLU A 21 -5.48 -10.38 -9.16
CA GLU A 21 -5.74 -10.66 -10.56
C GLU A 21 -4.63 -10.14 -11.49
N TRP A 22 -3.75 -9.28 -10.98
CA TRP A 22 -2.66 -8.74 -11.79
C TRP A 22 -1.60 -9.81 -12.04
N PRO A 23 -0.99 -9.84 -13.23
CA PRO A 23 0.01 -10.87 -13.57
C PRO A 23 1.18 -10.91 -12.59
N ARG A 24 1.56 -12.12 -12.20
CA ARG A 24 2.72 -12.39 -11.34
C ARG A 24 2.61 -11.88 -9.92
N VAL A 25 1.42 -11.47 -9.47
CA VAL A 25 1.23 -11.04 -8.09
C VAL A 25 1.24 -12.24 -7.15
N ARG A 26 1.98 -12.10 -6.05
CA ARG A 26 2.08 -13.10 -5.00
C ARG A 26 1.92 -12.43 -3.65
N PHE A 27 1.28 -13.13 -2.72
CA PHE A 27 1.08 -12.64 -1.36
C PHE A 27 1.89 -13.49 -0.36
N ARG A 28 2.43 -12.81 0.65
CA ARG A 28 3.23 -13.48 1.67
C ARG A 28 2.87 -12.93 3.05
N PRO A 29 2.41 -13.78 3.99
CA PRO A 29 2.19 -13.32 5.37
C PRO A 29 3.50 -12.85 5.99
N MET A 30 3.44 -11.74 6.73
CA MET A 30 4.64 -11.14 7.32
C MET A 30 4.26 -10.39 8.60
N PHE A 31 4.46 -11.05 9.76
CA PHE A 31 4.26 -10.42 11.07
C PHE A 31 2.90 -9.74 11.25
N GLY A 32 1.83 -10.41 10.84
CA GLY A 32 0.48 -9.83 10.93
C GLY A 32 0.13 -8.89 9.79
N LEU A 33 1.01 -8.77 8.82
CA LEU A 33 0.82 -8.00 7.59
C LEU A 33 0.82 -8.94 6.40
N MET A 34 0.44 -8.42 5.24
CA MET A 34 0.48 -9.16 3.99
C MET A 34 1.40 -8.44 3.02
N ALA A 35 2.56 -9.01 2.75
CA ALA A 35 3.48 -8.48 1.75
C ALA A 35 2.99 -8.88 0.36
N VAL A 36 3.06 -7.95 -0.58
CA VAL A 36 2.60 -8.16 -1.95
C VAL A 36 3.79 -8.02 -2.89
N TYR A 37 3.97 -9.02 -3.75
CA TYR A 37 5.10 -9.12 -4.66
C TYR A 37 4.62 -9.17 -6.11
N ARG A 38 5.41 -8.58 -6.99
CA ARG A 38 5.34 -8.87 -8.41
C ARG A 38 6.56 -9.73 -8.73
N GLY A 39 6.32 -11.03 -8.99
CA GLY A 39 7.43 -11.97 -9.07
C GLY A 39 8.17 -12.03 -7.75
N GLU A 40 9.43 -11.62 -7.72
CA GLU A 40 10.24 -11.63 -6.51
C GLU A 40 10.44 -10.25 -5.89
N ARG A 41 9.81 -9.22 -6.45
CA ARG A 41 9.97 -7.85 -5.98
C ARG A 41 8.74 -7.40 -5.19
N ILE A 42 8.96 -7.03 -3.94
CA ILE A 42 7.89 -6.49 -3.10
C ILE A 42 7.51 -5.10 -3.59
N PHE A 43 6.21 -4.83 -3.65
CA PHE A 43 5.76 -3.49 -4.05
C PHE A 43 4.70 -2.91 -3.11
N ALA A 44 4.15 -3.70 -2.22
CA ALA A 44 3.12 -3.22 -1.30
C ALA A 44 3.06 -4.05 -0.04
N VAL A 45 2.46 -3.48 1.01
CA VAL A 45 2.14 -4.20 2.24
C VAL A 45 0.73 -3.79 2.65
N LEU A 46 -0.11 -4.79 2.88
CA LEU A 46 -1.48 -4.58 3.36
C LEU A 46 -1.59 -5.06 4.81
N PRO A 47 -2.35 -4.34 5.65
CA PRO A 47 -2.56 -4.81 7.02
C PRO A 47 -3.48 -6.02 7.07
N ARG A 48 -3.24 -6.92 8.04
CA ARG A 48 -4.12 -8.06 8.32
C ARG A 48 -4.58 -7.99 9.78
N SER A 49 -3.73 -8.48 10.68
CA SER A 49 -3.99 -8.39 12.12
C SER A 49 -3.27 -7.23 12.76
N ARG A 50 -2.22 -6.70 12.10
CA ARG A 50 -1.48 -5.52 12.56
C ARG A 50 -1.71 -4.36 11.63
N ALA A 51 -1.65 -3.16 12.20
CA ALA A 51 -1.79 -1.93 11.44
C ALA A 51 -0.43 -1.37 11.03
N LEU A 52 -0.44 -0.57 9.96
CA LEU A 52 0.74 0.12 9.45
C LEU A 52 0.60 1.60 9.79
N GLY A 53 1.19 2.03 10.91
CA GLY A 53 1.11 3.43 11.32
C GLY A 53 -0.23 3.79 11.93
N THR A 54 -1.25 3.99 11.11
CA THR A 54 -2.62 4.21 11.59
C THR A 54 -3.42 2.92 11.46
N SER A 55 -4.63 2.88 12.03
CA SER A 55 -5.47 1.69 11.97
C SER A 55 -6.01 1.40 10.57
N SER A 56 -5.80 2.29 9.60
CA SER A 56 -6.40 2.20 8.27
C SER A 56 -5.43 2.63 7.15
N SER A 57 -4.23 2.08 7.14
CA SER A 57 -3.23 2.46 6.13
C SER A 57 -2.73 1.28 5.32
N VAL A 58 -2.35 1.56 4.07
CA VAL A 58 -1.64 0.61 3.21
C VAL A 58 -0.29 1.21 2.84
N ALA A 59 0.69 0.37 2.60
CA ALA A 59 2.02 0.82 2.19
C ALA A 59 2.31 0.38 0.76
N PHE A 60 3.03 1.22 0.03
CA PHE A 60 3.44 0.89 -1.33
C PHE A 60 4.84 1.44 -1.59
N LYS A 61 5.56 0.77 -2.48
CA LYS A 61 6.93 1.13 -2.84
C LYS A 61 6.96 1.67 -4.25
N LEU A 62 7.49 2.88 -4.43
CA LEU A 62 7.68 3.48 -5.75
C LEU A 62 9.16 3.68 -6.01
N GLU A 63 9.74 2.77 -6.78
CA GLU A 63 11.11 2.91 -7.23
C GLU A 63 11.17 3.97 -8.33
N ASP A 64 12.18 4.82 -8.26
CA ASP A 64 12.44 5.84 -9.28
C ASP A 64 11.28 6.81 -9.53
N ALA A 65 10.59 7.20 -8.46
CA ALA A 65 9.54 8.19 -8.57
C ALA A 65 10.13 9.53 -9.04
N GLY A 66 9.61 10.04 -10.16
CA GLY A 66 10.07 11.30 -10.71
C GLY A 66 9.56 12.50 -9.91
N PRO A 67 10.06 13.72 -10.25
CA PRO A 67 9.67 14.94 -9.49
C PRO A 67 8.17 15.21 -9.46
N ARG A 68 7.46 14.94 -10.55
CA ARG A 68 6.01 15.16 -10.60
C ARG A 68 5.26 14.20 -9.68
N VAL A 69 5.68 12.94 -9.66
CA VAL A 69 5.06 11.94 -8.80
C VAL A 69 5.34 12.28 -7.34
N ARG A 70 6.58 12.66 -7.03
CA ARG A 70 6.94 13.05 -5.67
C ARG A 70 6.17 14.28 -5.21
N ALA A 71 5.94 15.23 -6.11
CA ALA A 71 5.14 16.42 -5.80
C ALA A 71 3.69 16.04 -5.45
N ARG A 72 3.11 15.12 -6.22
CA ARG A 72 1.75 14.63 -5.96
C ARG A 72 1.67 13.90 -4.62
N LEU A 73 2.68 13.10 -4.30
CA LEU A 73 2.72 12.39 -3.02
C LEU A 73 2.80 13.38 -1.85
N ARG A 74 3.64 14.40 -1.97
CA ARG A 74 3.76 15.42 -0.91
C ARG A 74 2.51 16.26 -0.76
N ALA A 75 1.76 16.46 -1.83
CA ALA A 75 0.55 17.27 -1.81
C ALA A 75 -0.64 16.54 -1.17
N ASP A 76 -0.57 15.22 -1.06
CA ASP A 76 -1.67 14.43 -0.48
C ASP A 76 -1.44 14.23 1.01
N SER A 77 -2.30 14.85 1.83
CA SER A 77 -2.16 14.81 3.29
C SER A 77 -2.36 13.41 3.89
N ARG A 78 -2.96 12.50 3.12
CA ARG A 78 -3.17 11.11 3.56
C ARG A 78 -1.89 10.28 3.44
N ILE A 79 -0.88 10.78 2.71
CA ILE A 79 0.33 10.02 2.42
C ILE A 79 1.48 10.48 3.32
N GLN A 80 2.11 9.51 3.99
CA GLN A 80 3.28 9.74 4.83
C GLN A 80 4.49 9.06 4.20
N THR A 81 5.63 9.75 4.27
CA THR A 81 6.86 9.28 3.64
C THR A 81 7.93 8.89 4.65
N THR A 82 7.75 9.22 5.93
CA THR A 82 8.79 9.07 6.94
C THR A 82 8.66 7.81 7.78
N LEU A 83 7.48 7.18 7.78
CA LEU A 83 7.16 6.09 8.69
C LEU A 83 8.07 4.87 8.53
N MET A 84 8.41 4.54 7.29
CA MET A 84 9.22 3.35 7.00
C MET A 84 10.71 3.66 6.89
N ARG A 85 11.10 4.90 7.07
CA ARG A 85 12.49 5.37 6.95
C ARG A 85 13.17 5.03 5.61
N ALA A 86 12.41 4.58 4.65
CA ALA A 86 12.92 4.22 3.33
C ALA A 86 12.39 5.21 2.32
N LYS A 87 13.29 5.78 1.52
CA LYS A 87 12.94 6.85 0.58
C LYS A 87 11.92 6.47 -0.46
N GLN A 88 11.75 5.17 -0.71
CA GLN A 88 10.87 4.66 -1.75
C GLN A 88 9.54 4.15 -1.22
N TRP A 89 9.36 4.08 0.08
CA TRP A 89 8.14 3.59 0.70
C TRP A 89 7.23 4.73 1.14
N PHE A 90 5.95 4.56 0.88
CA PHE A 90 4.92 5.54 1.20
C PHE A 90 3.76 4.82 1.87
N VAL A 91 3.07 5.52 2.76
CA VAL A 91 1.93 4.98 3.49
C VAL A 91 0.72 5.87 3.22
N LEU A 92 -0.35 5.27 2.72
CA LEU A 92 -1.60 5.97 2.42
C LEU A 92 -2.67 5.60 3.44
N GLU A 93 -3.22 6.59 4.12
CA GLU A 93 -4.32 6.39 5.05
C GLU A 93 -5.65 6.39 4.30
N LEU A 94 -6.49 5.41 4.60
CA LEU A 94 -7.83 5.29 4.02
C LEU A 94 -8.87 5.68 5.05
N SER A 95 -9.84 6.50 4.65
CA SER A 95 -10.91 6.98 5.53
C SER A 95 -12.29 6.52 5.08
N SER A 96 -12.44 6.13 3.82
CA SER A 96 -13.73 5.73 3.28
C SER A 96 -13.53 4.84 2.05
N ASP A 97 -14.62 4.25 1.57
CA ASP A 97 -14.60 3.44 0.36
C ASP A 97 -14.10 4.21 -0.87
N ARG A 98 -14.26 5.53 -0.86
CA ARG A 98 -13.79 6.38 -1.96
C ARG A 98 -12.28 6.32 -2.12
N ASP A 99 -11.57 6.10 -1.01
CA ASP A 99 -10.12 6.06 -1.03
C ASP A 99 -9.57 4.78 -1.68
N LEU A 100 -10.40 3.75 -1.87
CA LEU A 100 -9.98 2.51 -2.50
C LEU A 100 -9.51 2.71 -3.94
N ASN A 101 -10.17 3.59 -4.69
CA ASN A 101 -9.74 3.88 -6.06
C ASN A 101 -8.36 4.53 -6.08
N ASP A 102 -8.11 5.45 -5.16
CA ASP A 102 -6.80 6.09 -5.04
C ASP A 102 -5.75 5.08 -4.59
N ALA A 103 -6.11 4.19 -3.66
CA ALA A 103 -5.20 3.14 -3.22
C ALA A 103 -4.83 2.23 -4.40
N LEU A 104 -5.82 1.81 -5.19
CA LEU A 104 -5.56 0.97 -6.36
C LEU A 104 -4.68 1.69 -7.37
N HIS A 105 -4.88 2.99 -7.55
CA HIS A 105 -4.04 3.79 -8.44
C HIS A 105 -2.57 3.74 -8.00
N TRP A 106 -2.30 4.02 -6.73
CA TRP A 106 -0.93 4.02 -6.22
C TRP A 106 -0.33 2.61 -6.18
N LEU A 107 -1.13 1.61 -5.81
CA LEU A 107 -0.67 0.22 -5.85
C LEU A 107 -0.34 -0.21 -7.28
N GLY A 108 -1.12 0.25 -8.26
CA GLY A 108 -0.84 -0.01 -9.67
C GLY A 108 0.46 0.63 -10.11
N ARG A 109 0.72 1.87 -9.68
CA ARG A 109 1.98 2.55 -9.98
C ARG A 109 3.17 1.80 -9.36
N ALA A 110 3.01 1.33 -8.12
CA ALA A 110 4.04 0.55 -7.45
C ALA A 110 4.29 -0.79 -8.15
N TYR A 111 3.23 -1.44 -8.58
CA TYR A 111 3.30 -2.68 -9.35
C TYR A 111 4.08 -2.47 -10.66
N GLU A 112 3.78 -1.40 -11.38
CA GLU A 112 4.50 -1.07 -12.63
C GLU A 112 5.97 -0.82 -12.37
N ALA A 113 6.30 -0.11 -11.29
CA ALA A 113 7.68 0.20 -10.95
C ALA A 113 8.47 -1.05 -10.53
N ALA A 114 7.79 -2.10 -10.09
CA ALA A 114 8.42 -3.35 -9.68
C ALA A 114 8.68 -4.30 -10.86
N GLY A 115 8.23 -3.95 -12.04
CA GLY A 115 8.36 -4.79 -13.22
C GLY A 115 9.62 -4.68 -14.01
#